data_2c4c9866386821d30e6c2f915611e46f
#
_entry.id   2c4c9866386821d30e6c2f915611e46f
#
_cell.length_a   1.000
_cell.length_b   1.000
_cell.length_c   1.000
_cell.angle_alpha   90.00
_cell.angle_beta   90.00
_cell.angle_gamma   90.00
#
_symmetry.space_group_name_H-M   'P 1'
#
loop_
_entity.id
_entity.type
_entity.pdbx_description
1 polymer ?
#
loop_
_entity_poly.entity_id
_entity_poly.type
_entity_poly.pdbx_seq_one_letter_code
_entity_poly.pdbx_strand_id
1 'polypeptide(L)'
;MVAHSGNLKATIEGVEHVDRAVGEMVGEVLRVGGTVVLTADHGNAEELLTFPTTSYFVTTAKGEVNTDHSNSPVPVIVARADLEGKSHTFTRGILGDVAPTILALLGLTPPAEMTGKNLLG
;
A
#
# COMPACT_ATOMS: atom_id res chain seq x y z
N MET A 1 -0.07 -13.37 2.06
CA MET A 1 -0.26 -14.83 2.12
C MET A 1 -1.62 -15.28 1.57
N VAL A 2 -2.76 -14.73 2.02
CA VAL A 2 -4.09 -15.19 1.56
C VAL A 2 -4.30 -14.98 0.06
N ALA A 3 -3.87 -13.84 -0.49
CA ALA A 3 -3.99 -13.54 -1.92
C ALA A 3 -3.28 -14.55 -2.84
N HIS A 4 -2.18 -15.14 -2.40
CA HIS A 4 -1.48 -16.21 -3.15
C HIS A 4 -2.31 -17.51 -3.33
N SER A 5 -3.44 -17.62 -2.66
CA SER A 5 -4.37 -18.74 -2.87
C SER A 5 -5.28 -18.57 -4.09
N GLY A 6 -5.31 -17.40 -4.71
CA GLY A 6 -6.26 -17.03 -5.77
C GLY A 6 -7.72 -16.97 -5.32
N ASN A 7 -7.97 -17.09 -4.01
CA ASN A 7 -9.33 -17.07 -3.46
C ASN A 7 -9.76 -15.64 -3.15
N LEU A 8 -10.55 -15.04 -4.04
CA LEU A 8 -11.03 -13.67 -3.91
C LEU A 8 -11.79 -13.43 -2.60
N LYS A 9 -12.68 -14.36 -2.22
CA LYS A 9 -13.48 -14.20 -0.99
C LYS A 9 -12.59 -14.16 0.25
N ALA A 10 -11.66 -15.11 0.36
CA ALA A 10 -10.72 -15.14 1.47
C ALA A 10 -9.77 -13.91 1.47
N THR A 11 -9.41 -13.41 0.29
CA THR A 11 -8.60 -12.19 0.16
C THR A 11 -9.36 -10.97 0.67
N ILE A 12 -10.65 -10.80 0.31
CA ILE A 12 -11.49 -9.72 0.82
C ILE A 12 -11.61 -9.80 2.34
N GLU A 13 -11.95 -10.96 2.89
CA GLU A 13 -12.04 -11.17 4.34
C GLU A 13 -10.71 -10.85 5.04
N GLY A 14 -9.58 -11.24 4.43
CA GLY A 14 -8.24 -10.92 4.92
C GLY A 14 -7.96 -9.42 4.96
N VAL A 15 -8.31 -8.70 3.89
CA VAL A 15 -8.15 -7.22 3.82
C VAL A 15 -9.03 -6.53 4.86
N GLU A 16 -10.29 -6.95 5.03
CA GLU A 16 -11.18 -6.41 6.05
C GLU A 16 -10.64 -6.60 7.49
N HIS A 17 -10.00 -7.74 7.77
CA HIS A 17 -9.35 -7.98 9.05
C HIS A 17 -8.15 -7.08 9.29
N VAL A 18 -7.30 -6.92 8.26
CA VAL A 18 -6.13 -6.02 8.30
C VAL A 18 -6.59 -4.58 8.49
N ASP A 19 -7.60 -4.12 7.73
CA ASP A 19 -8.13 -2.76 7.82
C ASP A 19 -8.62 -2.44 9.24
N ARG A 20 -9.36 -3.36 9.86
CA ARG A 20 -9.82 -3.20 11.24
C ARG A 20 -8.67 -3.08 12.23
N ALA A 21 -7.69 -3.98 12.14
CA ALA A 21 -6.52 -3.97 13.03
C ALA A 21 -5.67 -2.70 12.85
N VAL A 22 -5.48 -2.26 11.59
CA VAL A 22 -4.80 -1.01 11.26
C VAL A 22 -5.57 0.18 11.81
N GLY A 23 -6.91 0.20 11.68
CA GLY A 23 -7.75 1.27 12.24
C GLY A 23 -7.59 1.42 13.75
N GLU A 24 -7.59 0.32 14.50
CA GLU A 24 -7.35 0.33 15.95
C GLU A 24 -5.96 0.87 16.30
N MET A 25 -4.93 0.41 15.59
CA MET A 25 -3.55 0.87 15.79
C MET A 25 -3.39 2.36 15.46
N VAL A 26 -3.96 2.82 14.34
CA VAL A 26 -3.94 4.25 13.95
C VAL A 26 -4.60 5.09 15.03
N GLY A 27 -5.77 4.67 15.53
CA GLY A 27 -6.47 5.38 16.60
C GLY A 27 -5.61 5.57 17.84
N GLU A 28 -4.91 4.54 18.29
CA GLU A 28 -4.04 4.62 19.47
C GLU A 28 -2.81 5.49 19.23
N VAL A 29 -2.18 5.41 18.05
CA VAL A 29 -1.04 6.26 17.72
C VAL A 29 -1.44 7.74 17.67
N LEU A 30 -2.58 8.06 17.04
CA LEU A 30 -3.08 9.44 16.98
C LEU A 30 -3.46 9.98 18.36
N ARG A 31 -4.01 9.14 19.24
CA ARG A 31 -4.37 9.52 20.62
C ARG A 31 -3.18 10.01 21.45
N VAL A 32 -1.99 9.50 21.16
CA VAL A 32 -0.75 9.92 21.84
C VAL A 32 0.04 10.98 21.04
N GLY A 33 -0.56 11.56 20.00
CA GLY A 33 0.06 12.60 19.17
C GLY A 33 1.07 12.06 18.16
N GLY A 34 1.03 10.77 17.87
CA GLY A 34 1.92 10.13 16.90
C GLY A 34 1.48 10.34 15.45
N THR A 35 2.29 9.85 14.53
CA THR A 35 2.03 9.83 13.08
C THR A 35 2.15 8.40 12.57
N VAL A 36 1.23 7.99 11.70
CA VAL A 36 1.30 6.69 11.01
C VAL A 36 1.57 6.94 9.54
N VAL A 37 2.51 6.20 8.98
CA VAL A 37 2.70 6.06 7.53
C VAL A 37 2.41 4.62 7.18
N LEU A 38 1.40 4.41 6.34
CA LEU A 38 0.98 3.09 5.85
C LEU A 38 1.29 2.98 4.37
N THR A 39 1.96 1.90 4.00
CA THR A 39 2.25 1.55 2.60
C THR A 39 2.42 0.04 2.47
N ALA A 40 2.68 -0.44 1.26
CA ALA A 40 3.06 -1.82 0.98
C ALA A 40 4.39 -1.86 0.22
N ASP A 41 5.08 -3.00 0.27
CA ASP A 41 6.35 -3.24 -0.42
C ASP A 41 6.15 -3.63 -1.90
N HIS A 42 5.00 -4.21 -2.25
CA HIS A 42 4.61 -4.60 -3.60
C HIS A 42 3.09 -4.79 -3.69
N GLY A 43 2.57 -4.88 -4.91
CA GLY A 43 1.21 -5.30 -5.18
C GLY A 43 1.09 -6.84 -5.27
N ASN A 44 -0.12 -7.36 -5.12
CA ASN A 44 -0.43 -8.78 -5.23
C ASN A 44 -1.94 -9.02 -5.40
N ALA A 45 -2.77 -8.46 -4.50
CA ALA A 45 -4.19 -8.75 -4.41
C ALA A 45 -5.02 -8.30 -5.64
N GLU A 46 -4.51 -7.36 -6.41
CA GLU A 46 -5.13 -6.86 -7.64
C GLU A 46 -4.92 -7.81 -8.83
N GLU A 47 -4.01 -8.76 -8.74
CA GLU A 47 -3.67 -9.73 -9.77
C GLU A 47 -3.74 -11.17 -9.24
N LEU A 48 -4.90 -11.58 -8.71
CA LEU A 48 -5.08 -12.91 -8.10
C LEU A 48 -5.00 -14.06 -9.10
N LEU A 49 -5.32 -13.82 -10.38
CA LEU A 49 -5.34 -14.82 -11.43
C LEU A 49 -4.61 -14.30 -12.66
N THR A 50 -3.81 -15.18 -13.27
CA THR A 50 -3.25 -14.98 -14.61
C THR A 50 -4.05 -15.75 -15.63
N PHE A 51 -4.19 -15.18 -16.83
CA PHE A 51 -4.87 -15.81 -17.95
C PHE A 51 -3.88 -16.01 -19.10
N PRO A 52 -3.92 -17.16 -19.80
CA PRO A 52 -3.09 -17.38 -20.97
C PRO A 52 -3.30 -16.28 -22.00
N THR A 53 -2.23 -15.84 -22.66
CA THR A 53 -2.28 -14.75 -23.66
C THR A 53 -3.22 -15.06 -24.83
N THR A 54 -3.50 -16.35 -25.08
CA THR A 54 -4.46 -16.84 -26.09
C THR A 54 -5.93 -16.78 -25.63
N SER A 55 -6.19 -16.46 -24.37
CA SER A 55 -7.54 -16.47 -23.81
C SER A 55 -8.46 -15.35 -24.29
N TYR A 56 -7.94 -14.36 -25.01
CA TYR A 56 -8.75 -13.30 -25.62
C TYR A 56 -9.86 -13.82 -26.54
N PHE A 57 -9.75 -15.05 -27.03
CA PHE A 57 -10.71 -15.68 -27.91
C PHE A 57 -11.51 -16.85 -27.29
N VAL A 58 -11.23 -17.19 -26.02
CA VAL A 58 -11.84 -18.35 -25.37
C VAL A 58 -12.55 -17.90 -24.08
N THR A 59 -13.85 -17.72 -24.14
CA THR A 59 -14.69 -17.29 -23.01
C THR A 59 -14.74 -18.28 -21.84
N THR A 60 -14.11 -19.45 -21.95
CA THR A 60 -14.10 -20.53 -20.96
C THR A 60 -12.71 -20.77 -20.33
N ALA A 61 -11.70 -19.97 -20.65
CA ALA A 61 -10.39 -20.12 -20.04
C ALA A 61 -10.47 -19.85 -18.53
N LYS A 62 -10.09 -20.84 -17.73
CA LYS A 62 -9.91 -20.66 -16.30
C LYS A 62 -8.56 -19.99 -16.07
N GLY A 63 -8.55 -18.92 -15.28
CA GLY A 63 -7.30 -18.31 -14.83
C GLY A 63 -6.52 -19.27 -13.92
N GLU A 64 -5.21 -19.19 -13.97
CA GLU A 64 -4.31 -19.84 -13.02
C GLU A 64 -4.05 -18.91 -11.84
N VAL A 65 -3.87 -19.50 -10.64
CA VAL A 65 -3.54 -18.72 -9.46
C VAL A 65 -2.22 -18.00 -9.67
N ASN A 66 -2.23 -16.68 -9.52
CA ASN A 66 -1.03 -15.88 -9.56
C ASN A 66 -0.36 -15.90 -8.18
N THR A 67 0.84 -16.46 -8.11
CA THR A 67 1.65 -16.48 -6.90
C THR A 67 2.74 -15.41 -6.89
N ASP A 68 2.87 -14.65 -7.98
CA ASP A 68 3.89 -13.63 -8.12
C ASP A 68 3.45 -12.30 -7.50
N HIS A 69 4.43 -11.46 -7.21
CA HIS A 69 4.18 -10.08 -6.81
C HIS A 69 3.96 -9.22 -8.05
N SER A 70 3.01 -8.29 -7.99
CA SER A 70 2.78 -7.38 -9.10
C SER A 70 3.65 -6.12 -8.98
N ASN A 71 3.85 -5.45 -10.13
CA ASN A 71 4.47 -4.13 -10.20
C ASN A 71 3.42 -2.99 -10.11
N SER A 72 2.22 -3.30 -9.70
CA SER A 72 1.15 -2.31 -9.53
C SER A 72 1.50 -1.28 -8.46
N PRO A 73 1.08 -0.03 -8.63
CA PRO A 73 1.28 1.00 -7.62
C PRO A 73 0.63 0.60 -6.29
N VAL A 74 1.36 0.81 -5.20
CA VAL A 74 0.86 0.59 -3.84
C VAL A 74 0.41 1.91 -3.21
N PRO A 75 -0.55 1.89 -2.27
CA PRO A 75 -1.01 3.09 -1.59
C PRO A 75 0.05 3.64 -0.64
N VAL A 76 0.04 4.96 -0.46
CA VAL A 76 0.73 5.66 0.64
C VAL A 76 -0.30 6.47 1.38
N ILE A 77 -0.44 6.22 2.68
CA ILE A 77 -1.37 6.93 3.56
C ILE A 77 -0.58 7.49 4.73
N VAL A 78 -0.80 8.77 5.03
CA VAL A 78 -0.26 9.41 6.24
C VAL A 78 -1.43 9.82 7.11
N ALA A 79 -1.47 9.29 8.33
CA ALA A 79 -2.44 9.66 9.36
C ALA A 79 -1.74 10.45 10.46
N ARG A 80 -2.24 11.67 10.70
CA ARG A 80 -1.71 12.62 11.69
C ARG A 80 -2.83 13.57 12.09
N ALA A 81 -2.91 13.93 13.36
CA ALA A 81 -4.03 14.70 13.91
C ALA A 81 -4.22 16.07 13.23
N ASP A 82 -3.14 16.75 12.87
CA ASP A 82 -3.21 18.06 12.19
C ASP A 82 -3.63 18.00 10.72
N LEU A 83 -3.73 16.79 10.15
CA LEU A 83 -4.23 16.54 8.79
C LEU A 83 -5.72 16.18 8.76
N GLU A 84 -6.36 16.02 9.92
CA GLU A 84 -7.78 15.70 10.01
C GLU A 84 -8.63 16.76 9.27
N GLY A 85 -9.54 16.28 8.43
CA GLY A 85 -10.41 17.14 7.61
C GLY A 85 -9.72 17.92 6.49
N LYS A 86 -8.41 17.71 6.28
CA LYS A 86 -7.65 18.34 5.19
C LYS A 86 -7.44 17.35 4.05
N SER A 87 -7.64 17.84 2.82
CA SER A 87 -7.29 17.07 1.62
C SER A 87 -5.84 17.37 1.24
N HIS A 88 -5.01 16.35 1.22
CA HIS A 88 -3.65 16.42 0.69
C HIS A 88 -3.49 15.44 -0.47
N THR A 89 -2.86 15.88 -1.54
CA THR A 89 -2.54 15.02 -2.67
C THR A 89 -1.05 14.76 -2.66
N PHE A 90 -0.68 13.51 -2.49
CA PHE A 90 0.71 13.09 -2.64
C PHE A 90 1.12 13.08 -4.11
N THR A 91 2.38 13.42 -4.37
CA THR A 91 2.96 13.15 -5.69
C THR A 91 3.20 11.65 -5.85
N ARG A 92 3.08 11.14 -7.08
CA ARG A 92 3.51 9.77 -7.36
C ARG A 92 5.01 9.66 -7.16
N GLY A 93 5.42 8.55 -6.54
CA GLY A 93 6.81 8.29 -6.21
C GLY A 93 7.16 6.82 -6.32
N ILE A 94 8.26 6.45 -5.73
CA ILE A 94 8.78 5.09 -5.64
C ILE A 94 8.95 4.68 -4.17
N LEU A 95 9.15 3.41 -3.88
CA LEU A 95 9.35 2.93 -2.50
C LEU A 95 10.55 3.61 -1.81
N GLY A 96 11.57 4.02 -2.57
CA GLY A 96 12.71 4.78 -2.05
C GLY A 96 12.36 6.17 -1.48
N ASP A 97 11.15 6.68 -1.77
CA ASP A 97 10.68 7.98 -1.30
C ASP A 97 10.04 7.91 0.10
N VAL A 98 9.73 6.70 0.57
CA VAL A 98 9.07 6.49 1.88
C VAL A 98 9.95 6.98 3.03
N ALA A 99 11.22 6.59 3.05
CA ALA A 99 12.14 6.95 4.13
C ALA A 99 12.41 8.47 4.19
N PRO A 100 12.72 9.18 3.08
CA PRO A 100 12.81 10.65 3.08
C PRO A 100 11.54 11.33 3.57
N THR A 101 10.36 10.80 3.20
CA THR A 101 9.07 11.31 3.65
C THR A 101 8.90 11.16 5.17
N ILE A 102 9.28 10.01 5.73
CA ILE A 102 9.24 9.80 7.18
C ILE A 102 10.20 10.77 7.90
N LEU A 103 11.42 10.96 7.38
CA LEU A 103 12.35 11.93 7.96
C LEU A 103 11.79 13.36 7.92
N ALA A 104 11.16 13.76 6.83
CA ALA A 104 10.49 15.06 6.73
C ALA A 104 9.36 15.22 7.76
N LEU A 105 8.54 14.18 7.99
CA LEU A 105 7.52 14.18 9.03
C LEU A 105 8.09 14.32 10.44
N LEU A 106 9.31 13.82 10.66
CA LEU A 106 10.05 13.96 11.92
C LEU A 106 10.81 15.29 12.03
N GLY A 107 10.79 16.14 11.00
CA GLY A 107 11.57 17.39 10.95
C GLY A 107 13.06 17.17 10.78
N LEU A 108 13.47 16.00 10.28
CA LEU A 108 14.86 15.63 10.07
C LEU A 108 15.27 15.80 8.61
N THR A 109 16.49 16.23 8.37
CA THR A 109 17.06 16.32 7.02
C THR A 109 17.57 14.95 6.58
N PRO A 110 17.14 14.43 5.41
CA PRO A 110 17.70 13.20 4.87
C PRO A 110 19.21 13.33 4.62
N PRO A 111 19.99 12.26 4.86
CA PRO A 111 21.42 12.25 4.52
C PRO A 111 21.62 12.29 2.99
N ALA A 112 22.78 12.75 2.54
CA ALA A 112 23.07 12.96 1.10
C ALA A 112 23.00 11.67 0.26
N GLU A 113 23.24 10.53 0.87
CA GLU A 113 23.15 9.22 0.24
C GLU A 113 21.71 8.78 -0.05
N MET A 114 20.73 9.39 0.62
CA MET A 114 19.32 9.11 0.44
C MET A 114 18.78 9.94 -0.75
N THR A 115 18.66 9.30 -1.91
CA THR A 115 18.31 9.95 -3.18
C THR A 115 16.81 10.08 -3.43
N GLY A 116 15.97 9.47 -2.59
CA GLY A 116 14.51 9.55 -2.67
C GLY A 116 13.99 10.94 -2.32
N LYS A 117 12.74 11.22 -2.69
CA LYS A 117 12.07 12.51 -2.51
C LYS A 117 11.09 12.47 -1.33
N ASN A 118 10.84 13.63 -0.74
CA ASN A 118 9.70 13.79 0.15
C ASN A 118 8.39 13.84 -0.68
N LEU A 119 7.46 12.92 -0.41
CA LEU A 119 6.17 12.83 -1.12
C LEU A 119 5.16 13.89 -0.68
N LEU A 120 5.42 14.61 0.39
CA LEU A 120 4.53 15.66 0.91
C LEU A 120 4.76 17.01 0.22
N GLY A 121 5.77 17.15 -0.63
CA GLY A 121 6.15 18.38 -1.33
C GLY A 121 7.25 19.15 -0.64
#